data_2293f7057455306896d6d4f096c47cfd
#
_entry.id   2293f7057455306896d6d4f096c47cfd
#
_cell.length_a   1.000
_cell.length_b   1.000
_cell.length_c   1.000
_cell.angle_alpha   90.00
_cell.angle_beta   90.00
_cell.angle_gamma   90.00
#
_symmetry.space_group_name_H-M   'P 1'
#
loop_
_entity.id
_entity.type
_entity.pdbx_description
1 polymer ?
#
loop_
_entity_poly.entity_id
_entity_poly.type
_entity_poly.pdbx_seq_one_letter_code
_entity_poly.pdbx_strand_id
1 'polypeptide(L)'
;MFVQKKKSAWLNQFVQCAVFAAWACAPAVASADQFGVQVAGGVADHDIKKADLGVAWDPNWTWWEIGGFHFTVVGEAHVSYWRSTDDAAVHPNIFEVGITPVIRFIRSSGTIRPFIEAGVGIRLLSHTRITDTFSVGSAFQFADMVGVGAIFGTHQNYQAGLRFQHLSNGGIKEPNPGINFSQLYLEYNF
;
A
#
# COMPACT_ATOMS: atom_id res chain seq x y z
N MET A 1 -23.58 15.89 -35.02
CA MET A 1 -23.01 16.75 -33.99
C MET A 1 -22.11 15.85 -33.11
N PHE A 2 -20.82 15.94 -33.34
CA PHE A 2 -19.81 14.99 -32.78
C PHE A 2 -19.35 15.47 -31.39
N VAL A 3 -19.56 14.67 -30.37
CA VAL A 3 -18.88 14.84 -29.08
C VAL A 3 -17.74 13.81 -29.01
N GLN A 4 -16.55 14.28 -29.28
CA GLN A 4 -15.32 13.50 -29.32
C GLN A 4 -14.71 13.30 -27.92
N LYS A 5 -14.47 12.03 -27.62
CA LYS A 5 -13.50 11.38 -26.73
C LYS A 5 -12.25 12.23 -26.40
N LYS A 6 -12.23 12.83 -25.19
CA LYS A 6 -11.02 13.44 -24.60
C LYS A 6 -10.49 12.68 -23.37
N LYS A 7 -10.94 11.42 -23.15
CA LYS A 7 -10.64 10.68 -21.90
C LYS A 7 -9.42 9.74 -21.96
N SER A 8 -8.77 9.55 -23.10
CA SER A 8 -7.67 8.56 -23.21
C SER A 8 -6.25 9.15 -23.13
N ALA A 9 -6.08 10.44 -23.36
CA ALA A 9 -4.73 11.04 -23.40
C ALA A 9 -4.09 11.19 -22.00
N TRP A 10 -4.89 11.49 -20.99
CA TRP A 10 -4.39 11.68 -19.61
C TRP A 10 -3.90 10.37 -18.95
N LEU A 11 -4.62 9.27 -19.20
CA LEU A 11 -4.23 7.97 -18.64
C LEU A 11 -2.89 7.48 -19.20
N ASN A 12 -2.67 7.69 -20.50
CA ASN A 12 -1.42 7.33 -21.15
C ASN A 12 -0.22 8.20 -20.69
N GLN A 13 -0.45 9.49 -20.42
CA GLN A 13 0.62 10.35 -19.88
C GLN A 13 0.99 9.97 -18.44
N PHE A 14 0.04 9.61 -17.60
CA PHE A 14 0.33 9.18 -16.22
C PHE A 14 1.05 7.84 -16.16
N VAL A 15 0.67 6.87 -16.99
CA VAL A 15 1.37 5.58 -17.11
C VAL A 15 2.80 5.77 -17.63
N GLN A 16 3.01 6.66 -18.60
CA GLN A 16 4.35 6.97 -19.10
C GLN A 16 5.20 7.71 -18.06
N CYS A 17 4.65 8.63 -17.28
CA CYS A 17 5.39 9.30 -16.20
C CYS A 17 5.74 8.34 -15.05
N ALA A 18 4.88 7.40 -14.70
CA ALA A 18 5.17 6.40 -13.68
C ALA A 18 6.26 5.42 -14.12
N VAL A 19 6.26 5.02 -15.40
CA VAL A 19 7.31 4.16 -15.99
C VAL A 19 8.64 4.91 -16.10
N PHE A 20 8.63 6.21 -16.45
CA PHE A 20 9.86 7.03 -16.50
C PHE A 20 10.43 7.33 -15.11
N ALA A 21 9.59 7.52 -14.08
CA ALA A 21 10.05 7.71 -12.70
C ALA A 21 10.73 6.44 -12.15
N ALA A 22 10.24 5.25 -12.52
CA ALA A 22 10.88 3.98 -12.16
C ALA A 22 12.24 3.79 -12.84
N TRP A 23 12.46 4.37 -14.03
CA TRP A 23 13.74 4.30 -14.75
C TRP A 23 14.76 5.36 -14.30
N ALA A 24 14.31 6.49 -13.81
CA ALA A 24 15.21 7.58 -13.36
C ALA A 24 15.85 7.32 -11.98
N CYS A 25 15.37 6.33 -11.21
CA CYS A 25 15.97 5.90 -9.94
C CYS A 25 17.03 4.81 -10.08
N ALA A 26 17.44 4.44 -11.29
CA ALA A 26 18.32 3.32 -11.57
C ALA A 26 19.85 3.49 -11.40
N PRO A 27 20.47 4.59 -10.95
CA PRO A 27 21.91 4.60 -10.75
C PRO A 27 22.40 4.72 -9.29
N ALA A 28 21.70 4.12 -8.33
CA ALA A 28 22.21 4.02 -6.95
C ALA A 28 22.24 2.56 -6.47
N VAL A 29 22.77 1.66 -7.30
CA VAL A 29 22.79 0.21 -7.05
C VAL A 29 24.00 -0.20 -6.22
N ALA A 30 24.26 0.46 -5.11
CA ALA A 30 25.25 -0.02 -4.12
C ALA A 30 24.60 -0.78 -2.96
N SER A 31 23.28 -0.96 -2.95
CA SER A 31 22.53 -1.70 -1.92
C SER A 31 21.16 -2.15 -2.46
N ALA A 32 21.13 -2.78 -3.63
CA ALA A 32 19.90 -3.26 -4.27
C ALA A 32 19.16 -4.27 -3.36
N ASP A 33 19.89 -5.04 -2.56
CA ASP A 33 19.36 -6.05 -1.61
C ASP A 33 18.47 -5.49 -0.50
N GLN A 34 18.29 -4.15 -0.43
CA GLN A 34 17.47 -3.48 0.58
C GLN A 34 16.15 -2.94 0.06
N PHE A 35 15.87 -3.06 -1.24
CA PHE A 35 14.66 -2.51 -1.83
C PHE A 35 13.77 -3.59 -2.44
N GLY A 36 12.48 -3.36 -2.33
CA GLY A 36 11.47 -4.17 -2.98
C GLY A 36 10.41 -3.31 -3.70
N VAL A 37 9.75 -3.91 -4.66
CA VAL A 37 8.56 -3.34 -5.31
C VAL A 37 7.37 -4.21 -4.99
N GLN A 38 6.30 -3.58 -4.52
CA GLN A 38 5.08 -4.24 -4.08
C GLN A 38 3.91 -3.85 -4.96
N VAL A 39 3.06 -4.81 -5.30
CA VAL A 39 1.74 -4.58 -5.88
C VAL A 39 0.69 -5.19 -4.96
N ALA A 40 -0.41 -4.48 -4.73
CA ALA A 40 -1.50 -5.00 -3.93
C ALA A 40 -2.86 -4.70 -4.56
N GLY A 41 -3.83 -5.55 -4.23
CA GLY A 41 -5.22 -5.34 -4.54
C GLY A 41 -6.08 -5.64 -3.32
N GLY A 42 -7.18 -4.91 -3.17
CA GLY A 42 -8.05 -5.09 -2.02
C GLY A 42 -9.45 -4.57 -2.23
N VAL A 43 -10.26 -4.87 -1.23
CA VAL A 43 -11.64 -4.40 -1.11
C VAL A 43 -11.83 -3.76 0.25
N ALA A 44 -12.73 -2.80 0.32
CA ALA A 44 -13.07 -2.13 1.56
C ALA A 44 -14.58 -2.09 1.77
N ASP A 45 -14.97 -1.60 2.94
CA ASP A 45 -16.32 -1.16 3.23
C ASP A 45 -16.79 -0.16 2.16
N HIS A 46 -18.12 0.03 2.04
CA HIS A 46 -18.74 1.00 1.12
C HIS A 46 -18.42 0.74 -0.37
N ASP A 47 -18.33 -0.54 -0.76
CA ASP A 47 -18.15 -0.95 -2.17
C ASP A 47 -16.91 -0.32 -2.84
N ILE A 48 -15.82 -0.19 -2.10
CA ILE A 48 -14.56 0.36 -2.61
C ILE A 48 -13.59 -0.78 -2.94
N LYS A 49 -12.99 -0.69 -4.13
CA LYS A 49 -11.86 -1.51 -4.56
C LYS A 49 -10.60 -0.67 -4.56
N LYS A 50 -9.46 -1.28 -4.19
CA LYS A 50 -8.16 -0.62 -4.13
C LYS A 50 -7.15 -1.38 -4.99
N ALA A 51 -6.36 -0.64 -5.76
CA ALA A 51 -5.12 -1.10 -6.35
C ALA A 51 -3.99 -0.26 -5.77
N ASP A 52 -2.86 -0.88 -5.46
CA ASP A 52 -1.75 -0.26 -4.76
C ASP A 52 -0.43 -0.63 -5.42
N LEU A 53 0.47 0.33 -5.51
CA LEU A 53 1.87 0.17 -5.90
C LEU A 53 2.73 0.73 -4.77
N GLY A 54 3.67 -0.08 -4.28
CA GLY A 54 4.55 0.27 -3.19
C GLY A 54 6.02 0.06 -3.51
N VAL A 55 6.86 0.78 -2.77
CA VAL A 55 8.29 0.52 -2.65
C VAL A 55 8.56 0.22 -1.19
N ALA A 56 9.24 -0.90 -0.94
CA ALA A 56 9.70 -1.32 0.38
C ALA A 56 11.20 -1.06 0.51
N TRP A 57 11.64 -0.61 1.68
CA TRP A 57 13.03 -0.47 2.07
C TRP A 57 13.28 -1.25 3.36
N ASP A 58 14.09 -2.29 3.30
CA ASP A 58 14.51 -3.09 4.44
C ASP A 58 15.95 -2.70 4.83
N PRO A 59 16.17 -1.97 5.94
CA PRO A 59 17.50 -1.63 6.43
C PRO A 59 18.26 -2.83 7.01
N ASN A 60 17.68 -4.03 6.98
CA ASN A 60 18.20 -5.25 7.61
C ASN A 60 18.42 -5.12 9.13
N TRP A 61 17.63 -4.28 9.79
CA TRP A 61 17.66 -4.15 11.24
C TRP A 61 16.89 -5.29 11.88
N THR A 62 17.58 -6.11 12.64
CA THR A 62 17.00 -7.26 13.35
C THR A 62 17.26 -7.17 14.84
N TRP A 63 16.30 -7.60 15.63
CA TRP A 63 16.44 -7.67 17.09
C TRP A 63 15.58 -8.81 17.68
N TRP A 64 15.91 -9.22 18.90
CA TRP A 64 15.19 -10.23 19.69
C TRP A 64 14.88 -11.51 18.91
N GLU A 65 15.85 -12.39 18.82
CA GLU A 65 15.60 -13.72 18.27
C GLU A 65 14.93 -14.62 19.32
N ILE A 66 13.73 -15.13 18.99
CA ILE A 66 12.89 -15.95 19.88
C ILE A 66 12.34 -17.12 19.08
N GLY A 67 12.70 -18.35 19.48
CA GLY A 67 12.15 -19.57 18.89
C GLY A 67 12.40 -19.73 17.38
N GLY A 68 13.51 -19.20 16.86
CA GLY A 68 13.84 -19.22 15.43
C GLY A 68 13.09 -18.16 14.61
N PHE A 69 12.55 -17.13 15.27
CA PHE A 69 11.99 -15.94 14.69
C PHE A 69 12.70 -14.70 15.23
N HIS A 70 12.74 -13.64 14.45
CA HIS A 70 13.26 -12.34 14.89
C HIS A 70 12.34 -11.20 14.46
N PHE A 71 12.49 -10.06 15.10
CA PHE A 71 11.83 -8.83 14.66
C PHE A 71 12.70 -8.10 13.65
N THR A 72 12.04 -7.49 12.65
CA THR A 72 12.65 -6.54 11.72
C THR A 72 11.71 -5.38 11.46
N VAL A 73 12.22 -4.31 10.86
CA VAL A 73 11.41 -3.16 10.43
C VAL A 73 11.65 -2.91 8.94
N VAL A 74 10.57 -2.59 8.23
CA VAL A 74 10.58 -2.22 6.81
C VAL A 74 9.88 -0.88 6.68
N GLY A 75 10.45 0.04 5.91
CA GLY A 75 9.78 1.28 5.50
C GLY A 75 9.06 1.07 4.19
N GLU A 76 7.79 1.40 4.10
CA GLU A 76 7.01 1.28 2.87
C GLU A 76 6.49 2.65 2.43
N ALA A 77 6.56 2.94 1.12
CA ALA A 77 5.93 4.08 0.49
C ALA A 77 4.96 3.60 -0.58
N HIS A 78 3.76 4.19 -0.64
CA HIS A 78 2.65 3.71 -1.44
C HIS A 78 2.01 4.79 -2.28
N VAL A 79 1.56 4.39 -3.48
CA VAL A 79 0.61 5.12 -4.30
C VAL A 79 -0.55 4.19 -4.60
N SER A 80 -1.76 4.60 -4.24
CA SER A 80 -2.93 3.74 -4.41
C SER A 80 -4.02 4.47 -5.20
N TYR A 81 -4.84 3.66 -5.84
CA TYR A 81 -6.04 4.08 -6.53
C TYR A 81 -7.25 3.33 -5.96
N TRP A 82 -8.25 4.08 -5.50
CA TRP A 82 -9.52 3.52 -5.04
C TRP A 82 -10.60 3.77 -6.08
N ARG A 83 -11.45 2.79 -6.24
CA ARG A 83 -12.63 2.86 -7.08
C ARG A 83 -13.87 2.50 -6.26
N SER A 84 -14.74 3.47 -6.02
CA SER A 84 -16.09 3.18 -5.54
C SER A 84 -16.92 2.61 -6.69
N THR A 85 -17.66 1.53 -6.40
CA THR A 85 -18.63 0.94 -7.32
C THR A 85 -20.07 1.29 -6.93
N ASP A 86 -20.27 2.14 -5.91
CA ASP A 86 -21.55 2.70 -5.53
C ASP A 86 -22.03 3.67 -6.60
N ASP A 87 -23.26 3.50 -7.09
CA ASP A 87 -23.89 4.37 -8.09
C ASP A 87 -24.11 5.81 -7.59
N ALA A 88 -24.18 6.00 -6.26
CA ALA A 88 -24.28 7.30 -5.61
C ALA A 88 -22.92 7.98 -5.33
N ALA A 89 -21.82 7.45 -5.88
CA ALA A 89 -20.50 7.99 -5.64
C ALA A 89 -20.32 9.39 -6.25
N VAL A 90 -20.02 10.37 -5.39
CA VAL A 90 -19.69 11.75 -5.77
C VAL A 90 -18.25 11.81 -6.34
N HIS A 91 -17.32 11.13 -5.67
CA HIS A 91 -15.96 10.97 -6.13
C HIS A 91 -15.62 9.48 -6.24
N PRO A 92 -15.98 8.82 -7.36
CA PRO A 92 -15.77 7.39 -7.51
C PRO A 92 -14.30 6.99 -7.63
N ASN A 93 -13.41 7.95 -7.90
CA ASN A 93 -11.98 7.74 -8.10
C ASN A 93 -11.21 8.56 -7.08
N ILE A 94 -10.43 7.89 -6.22
CA ILE A 94 -9.61 8.52 -5.19
C ILE A 94 -8.17 8.06 -5.37
N PHE A 95 -7.24 8.99 -5.37
CA PHE A 95 -5.81 8.70 -5.28
C PHE A 95 -5.35 8.86 -3.84
N GLU A 96 -4.46 7.97 -3.44
CA GLU A 96 -3.84 7.95 -2.12
C GLU A 96 -2.32 7.88 -2.28
N VAL A 97 -1.61 8.61 -1.45
CA VAL A 97 -0.16 8.45 -1.26
C VAL A 97 0.13 8.31 0.22
N GLY A 98 1.14 7.55 0.58
CA GLY A 98 1.48 7.40 1.99
C GLY A 98 2.75 6.64 2.27
N ILE A 99 3.10 6.65 3.55
CA ILE A 99 4.25 5.93 4.09
C ILE A 99 3.85 5.15 5.33
N THR A 100 4.49 3.99 5.53
CA THR A 100 4.24 3.13 6.69
C THR A 100 5.52 2.44 7.14
N PRO A 101 6.01 2.69 8.36
CA PRO A 101 6.93 1.77 9.02
C PRO A 101 6.16 0.50 9.42
N VAL A 102 6.71 -0.66 9.06
CA VAL A 102 6.13 -1.99 9.31
C VAL A 102 7.09 -2.80 10.15
N ILE A 103 6.64 -3.26 11.29
CA ILE A 103 7.38 -4.22 12.12
C ILE A 103 6.92 -5.61 11.71
N ARG A 104 7.87 -6.52 11.48
CA ARG A 104 7.63 -7.92 11.17
C ARG A 104 8.25 -8.82 12.22
N PHE A 105 7.54 -9.87 12.63
CA PHE A 105 8.08 -11.01 13.36
C PHE A 105 8.15 -12.17 12.38
N ILE A 106 9.35 -12.47 11.92
CA ILE A 106 9.63 -13.34 10.78
C ILE A 106 10.52 -14.50 11.16
N ARG A 107 10.27 -15.68 10.59
CA ARG A 107 11.13 -16.85 10.75
C ARG A 107 12.54 -16.55 10.23
N SER A 108 13.57 -16.85 11.05
CA SER A 108 14.97 -16.49 10.77
C SER A 108 15.57 -17.25 9.59
N SER A 109 15.11 -18.49 9.32
CA SER A 109 15.66 -19.34 8.25
C SER A 109 14.62 -20.29 7.67
N GLY A 110 14.92 -20.84 6.51
CA GLY A 110 14.09 -21.83 5.79
C GLY A 110 13.77 -21.40 4.36
N THR A 111 13.31 -22.33 3.54
CA THR A 111 12.92 -22.09 2.14
C THR A 111 11.69 -21.17 2.05
N ILE A 112 10.78 -21.31 3.02
CA ILE A 112 9.63 -20.43 3.22
C ILE A 112 9.76 -19.84 4.61
N ARG A 113 9.74 -18.52 4.71
CA ARG A 113 9.87 -17.78 5.97
C ARG A 113 8.57 -17.06 6.27
N PRO A 114 7.64 -17.67 7.02
CA PRO A 114 6.39 -17.01 7.41
C PRO A 114 6.67 -15.85 8.37
N PHE A 115 5.78 -14.86 8.33
CA PHE A 115 5.80 -13.71 9.25
C PHE A 115 4.39 -13.24 9.58
N ILE A 116 4.31 -12.53 10.69
CA ILE A 116 3.23 -11.62 11.01
C ILE A 116 3.78 -10.20 10.97
N GLU A 117 2.94 -9.24 10.63
CA GLU A 117 3.37 -7.84 10.54
C GLU A 117 2.32 -6.90 11.10
N ALA A 118 2.78 -5.74 11.57
CA ALA A 118 1.95 -4.63 12.00
C ALA A 118 2.63 -3.32 11.66
N GLY A 119 1.84 -2.30 11.34
CA GLY A 119 2.36 -0.98 11.03
C GLY A 119 1.34 0.12 11.30
N VAL A 120 1.88 1.30 11.54
CA VAL A 120 1.09 2.54 11.65
C VAL A 120 1.71 3.55 10.71
N GLY A 121 0.91 3.99 9.72
CA GLY A 121 1.35 4.90 8.70
C GLY A 121 0.48 6.14 8.59
N ILE A 122 0.83 6.96 7.62
CA ILE A 122 0.05 8.14 7.24
C ILE A 122 -0.31 8.05 5.76
N ARG A 123 -1.49 8.60 5.42
CA ARG A 123 -2.03 8.65 4.06
C ARG A 123 -2.54 10.05 3.75
N LEU A 124 -2.40 10.44 2.50
CA LEU A 124 -3.02 11.64 1.94
C LEU A 124 -3.93 11.23 0.78
N LEU A 125 -5.19 11.64 0.87
CA LEU A 125 -6.24 11.32 -0.11
C LEU A 125 -6.53 12.54 -1.00
N SER A 126 -6.78 12.28 -2.28
CA SER A 126 -7.18 13.34 -3.22
C SER A 126 -8.59 13.88 -2.96
N HIS A 127 -9.48 13.05 -2.43
CA HIS A 127 -10.87 13.40 -2.09
C HIS A 127 -11.28 12.73 -0.79
N THR A 128 -12.10 13.42 0.00
CA THR A 128 -12.59 12.93 1.30
C THR A 128 -14.04 12.47 1.26
N ARG A 129 -14.86 13.07 0.37
CA ARG A 129 -16.27 12.72 0.20
C ARG A 129 -16.42 11.68 -0.91
N ILE A 130 -16.82 10.48 -0.55
CA ILE A 130 -16.93 9.34 -1.47
C ILE A 130 -18.34 9.27 -2.06
N THR A 131 -19.37 9.32 -1.19
CA THR A 131 -20.78 9.43 -1.59
C THR A 131 -21.42 10.65 -0.90
N ASP A 132 -22.69 10.89 -1.14
CA ASP A 132 -23.42 11.96 -0.45
C ASP A 132 -23.54 11.71 1.06
N THR A 133 -23.51 10.46 1.49
CA THR A 133 -23.67 10.04 2.88
C THR A 133 -22.39 9.57 3.56
N PHE A 134 -21.30 9.33 2.79
CA PHE A 134 -20.04 8.83 3.33
C PHE A 134 -18.85 9.73 2.99
N SER A 135 -18.18 10.21 4.03
CA SER A 135 -16.96 11.00 3.97
C SER A 135 -16.00 10.60 5.07
N VAL A 136 -14.70 10.53 4.78
CA VAL A 136 -13.63 10.27 5.76
C VAL A 136 -13.14 11.56 6.45
N GLY A 137 -13.81 12.69 6.22
CA GLY A 137 -13.64 13.96 6.92
C GLY A 137 -12.41 14.76 6.51
N SER A 138 -11.21 14.20 6.48
CA SER A 138 -9.98 14.89 6.09
C SER A 138 -9.18 14.11 5.05
N ALA A 139 -8.37 14.83 4.26
CA ALA A 139 -7.44 14.23 3.32
C ALA A 139 -6.31 13.47 4.03
N PHE A 140 -5.91 13.94 5.21
CA PHE A 140 -4.94 13.24 6.05
C PHE A 140 -5.64 12.13 6.84
N GLN A 141 -5.06 10.92 6.78
CA GLN A 141 -5.52 9.74 7.52
C GLN A 141 -4.33 9.05 8.18
N PHE A 142 -4.52 8.50 9.37
CA PHE A 142 -3.69 7.43 9.90
C PHE A 142 -4.08 6.12 9.25
N ALA A 143 -3.11 5.21 9.13
CA ALA A 143 -3.30 3.90 8.52
C ALA A 143 -2.70 2.83 9.43
N ASP A 144 -3.53 2.25 10.27
CA ASP A 144 -3.15 1.12 11.12
C ASP A 144 -3.30 -0.15 10.29
N MET A 145 -2.30 -1.03 10.33
CA MET A 145 -2.39 -2.29 9.62
C MET A 145 -1.83 -3.46 10.40
N VAL A 146 -2.40 -4.64 10.17
CA VAL A 146 -1.88 -5.93 10.59
C VAL A 146 -1.92 -6.88 9.41
N GLY A 147 -1.00 -7.84 9.38
CA GLY A 147 -0.94 -8.78 8.26
C GLY A 147 -0.21 -10.07 8.61
N VAL A 148 -0.31 -11.01 7.68
CA VAL A 148 0.42 -12.26 7.68
C VAL A 148 0.95 -12.52 6.28
N GLY A 149 2.12 -13.12 6.18
CA GLY A 149 2.71 -13.43 4.87
C GLY A 149 3.86 -14.41 4.97
N ALA A 150 4.53 -14.59 3.85
CA ALA A 150 5.75 -15.39 3.77
C ALA A 150 6.71 -14.81 2.73
N ILE A 151 8.00 -14.91 3.01
CA ILE A 151 9.08 -14.75 2.05
C ILE A 151 9.45 -16.11 1.51
N PHE A 152 9.69 -16.22 0.21
CA PHE A 152 9.99 -17.46 -0.49
C PHE A 152 10.83 -17.25 -1.75
N GLY A 153 11.15 -18.35 -2.43
CA GLY A 153 12.01 -18.38 -3.61
C GLY A 153 13.45 -18.74 -3.26
N THR A 154 14.22 -19.14 -4.26
CA THR A 154 15.59 -19.65 -4.09
C THR A 154 16.52 -18.61 -3.46
N HIS A 155 16.30 -17.32 -3.76
CA HIS A 155 17.07 -16.19 -3.23
C HIS A 155 16.28 -15.38 -2.19
N GLN A 156 15.11 -15.87 -1.72
CA GLN A 156 14.24 -15.18 -0.76
C GLN A 156 13.74 -13.81 -1.24
N ASN A 157 13.62 -13.61 -2.53
CA ASN A 157 13.24 -12.33 -3.12
C ASN A 157 11.76 -12.19 -3.46
N TYR A 158 10.94 -13.21 -3.24
CA TYR A 158 9.49 -13.11 -3.38
C TYR A 158 8.82 -13.07 -2.03
N GLN A 159 7.81 -12.24 -1.93
CA GLN A 159 6.97 -12.14 -0.75
C GLN A 159 5.51 -12.06 -1.15
N ALA A 160 4.64 -12.69 -0.38
CA ALA A 160 3.19 -12.59 -0.51
C ALA A 160 2.55 -12.50 0.86
N GLY A 161 1.47 -11.76 0.97
CA GLY A 161 0.77 -11.62 2.24
C GLY A 161 -0.65 -11.09 2.11
N LEU A 162 -1.38 -11.24 3.20
CA LEU A 162 -2.71 -10.67 3.41
C LEU A 162 -2.59 -9.59 4.48
N ARG A 163 -3.23 -8.45 4.25
CA ARG A 163 -3.29 -7.30 5.17
C ARG A 163 -4.72 -6.89 5.44
N PHE A 164 -4.97 -6.55 6.68
CA PHE A 164 -6.12 -5.74 7.09
C PHE A 164 -5.60 -4.35 7.47
N GLN A 165 -6.19 -3.31 6.89
CA GLN A 165 -5.80 -1.93 7.10
C GLN A 165 -7.01 -1.09 7.48
N HIS A 166 -6.88 -0.32 8.55
CA HIS A 166 -7.87 0.68 8.97
C HIS A 166 -7.33 2.08 8.70
N LEU A 167 -8.10 2.91 8.02
CA LEU A 167 -7.81 4.33 7.85
C LEU A 167 -8.80 5.17 8.64
N SER A 168 -8.28 6.11 9.41
CA SER A 168 -9.07 7.12 10.11
C SER A 168 -8.26 8.38 10.35
N ASN A 169 -8.91 9.52 10.57
CA ASN A 169 -8.20 10.75 10.87
C ASN A 169 -7.93 10.98 12.37
N GLY A 170 -8.19 9.96 13.22
CA GLY A 170 -7.96 10.05 14.67
C GLY A 170 -8.83 11.08 15.39
N GLY A 171 -9.94 11.49 14.80
CA GLY A 171 -10.81 12.53 15.35
C GLY A 171 -10.32 13.97 15.13
N ILE A 172 -9.33 14.19 14.26
CA ILE A 172 -8.85 15.54 13.91
C ILE A 172 -9.95 16.37 13.25
N LYS A 173 -10.82 15.70 12.49
CA LYS A 173 -11.94 16.34 11.78
C LYS A 173 -13.13 15.40 11.66
N GLU A 174 -14.33 15.90 11.93
CA GLU A 174 -15.58 15.19 11.69
C GLU A 174 -16.05 15.32 10.20
N PRO A 175 -16.71 14.31 9.68
CA PRO A 175 -16.93 12.99 10.26
C PRO A 175 -15.65 12.13 10.24
N ASN A 176 -15.53 11.18 11.18
CA ASN A 176 -14.42 10.22 11.24
C ASN A 176 -14.94 8.78 11.34
N PRO A 177 -15.69 8.27 10.36
CA PRO A 177 -16.23 6.91 10.41
C PRO A 177 -15.14 5.83 10.26
N GLY A 178 -13.97 6.20 9.70
CA GLY A 178 -12.96 5.26 9.27
C GLY A 178 -13.36 4.47 8.03
N ILE A 179 -12.40 3.70 7.50
CA ILE A 179 -12.61 2.75 6.41
C ILE A 179 -11.64 1.58 6.55
N ASN A 180 -12.12 0.35 6.31
CA ASN A 180 -11.36 -0.88 6.48
C ASN A 180 -11.11 -1.54 5.14
N PHE A 181 -9.85 -1.89 4.87
CA PHE A 181 -9.43 -2.61 3.67
C PHE A 181 -8.92 -4.01 4.03
N SER A 182 -9.33 -5.00 3.25
CA SER A 182 -8.68 -6.32 3.18
C SER A 182 -7.92 -6.40 1.87
N GLN A 183 -6.61 -6.68 1.93
CA GLN A 183 -5.70 -6.61 0.78
C GLN A 183 -4.87 -7.88 0.66
N LEU A 184 -4.63 -8.31 -0.58
CA LEU A 184 -3.59 -9.27 -0.96
C LEU A 184 -2.47 -8.49 -1.61
N TYR A 185 -1.21 -8.79 -1.27
CA TYR A 185 -0.05 -8.19 -1.90
C TYR A 185 1.00 -9.20 -2.35
N LEU A 186 1.74 -8.81 -3.35
CA LEU A 186 2.94 -9.49 -3.84
C LEU A 186 4.08 -8.47 -3.87
N GLU A 187 5.29 -8.89 -3.47
CA GLU A 187 6.48 -8.06 -3.44
C GLU A 187 7.66 -8.83 -4.04
N TYR A 188 8.49 -8.12 -4.76
CA TYR A 188 9.78 -8.60 -5.24
C TYR A 188 10.88 -7.74 -4.65
N ASN A 189 11.82 -8.38 -3.96
CA ASN A 189 13.03 -7.77 -3.37
C ASN A 189 14.22 -8.02 -4.30
N PHE A 190 15.01 -6.99 -4.53
CA PHE A 190 16.16 -7.02 -5.45
C PHE A 190 17.40 -7.61 -4.78
#